data_1a41de68b9045222ce2f07d6996eaeb3
#
_entry.id   1a41de68b9045222ce2f07d6996eaeb3
#
_cell.length_a   1.000
_cell.length_b   1.000
_cell.length_c   1.000
_cell.angle_alpha   90.00
_cell.angle_beta   90.00
_cell.angle_gamma   90.00
#
_symmetry.space_group_name_H-M   'P 1'
#
loop_
_entity.id
_entity.type
_entity.pdbx_description
1 polymer ?
#
loop_
_entity_poly.entity_id
_entity_poly.type
_entity_poly.pdbx_seq_one_letter_code
_entity_poly.pdbx_strand_id
1 'polypeptide(L)'
;HADLLYDAKYGHRDHRGGGRSSARITAGWVAAGALAIQYLEKQGITITGWVNQIYTIIAPKCEVPPNASDIERSLVRCWDVETSEAMIAAIELAKSENDSLGGVIQCNISGMPKGIGEPVFGKLQSVLGQYLMCLDCHIC
;
A
#
# COMPACT_ATOMS: atom_id res chain seq x y z
N HIS A 1 15.52 -8.66 -10.11
CA HIS A 1 16.03 -7.46 -9.41
C HIS A 1 16.77 -7.81 -8.10
N ALA A 2 16.34 -8.81 -7.38
CA ALA A 2 16.98 -9.24 -6.13
C ALA A 2 18.11 -10.26 -6.32
N ASP A 3 18.32 -10.78 -7.51
CA ASP A 3 19.26 -11.87 -7.79
C ASP A 3 20.69 -11.56 -7.36
N LEU A 4 21.19 -10.40 -7.75
CA LEU A 4 22.53 -9.95 -7.39
C LEU A 4 22.74 -9.86 -5.87
N LEU A 5 21.73 -9.36 -5.16
CA LEU A 5 21.79 -9.23 -3.71
C LEU A 5 21.73 -10.59 -3.00
N TYR A 6 20.97 -11.54 -3.54
CA TYR A 6 20.91 -12.90 -3.01
C TYR A 6 22.25 -13.63 -3.22
N ASP A 7 22.84 -13.52 -4.41
CA ASP A 7 24.16 -14.09 -4.68
C ASP A 7 25.24 -13.45 -3.78
N ALA A 8 25.22 -12.13 -3.64
CA ALA A 8 26.19 -11.42 -2.80
C ALA A 8 26.05 -11.77 -1.32
N LYS A 9 24.81 -11.94 -0.82
CA LYS A 9 24.54 -12.17 0.61
C LYS A 9 24.64 -13.64 1.02
N TYR A 10 24.12 -14.55 0.18
CA TYR A 10 23.94 -15.97 0.53
C TYR A 10 24.83 -16.90 -0.30
N GLY A 11 25.52 -16.40 -1.32
CA GLY A 11 26.37 -17.19 -2.21
C GLY A 11 25.63 -18.08 -3.20
N HIS A 12 24.30 -18.04 -3.21
CA HIS A 12 23.46 -18.78 -4.16
C HIS A 12 22.05 -18.16 -4.23
N ARG A 13 21.37 -18.43 -5.33
CA ARG A 13 19.96 -18.10 -5.53
C ARG A 13 19.22 -19.22 -6.24
N ASP A 14 17.90 -19.31 -6.06
CA ASP A 14 17.06 -20.16 -6.88
C ASP A 14 16.61 -19.40 -8.13
N HIS A 15 17.01 -19.86 -9.31
CA HIS A 15 16.67 -19.25 -10.59
C HIS A 15 15.19 -19.45 -11.00
N ARG A 16 14.47 -20.33 -10.30
CA ARG A 16 13.08 -20.70 -10.65
C ARG A 16 12.02 -19.72 -10.17
N GLY A 17 12.40 -18.72 -9.39
CA GLY A 17 11.48 -17.68 -8.94
C GLY A 17 12.04 -16.80 -7.82
N GLY A 18 11.39 -15.66 -7.61
CA GLY A 18 11.82 -14.63 -6.65
C GLY A 18 11.66 -15.00 -5.17
N GLY A 19 11.01 -16.11 -4.85
CA GLY A 19 10.79 -16.53 -3.45
C GLY A 19 10.15 -15.43 -2.60
N ARG A 20 10.81 -15.04 -1.51
CA ARG A 20 10.35 -13.97 -0.61
C ARG A 20 10.52 -12.56 -1.19
N SER A 21 11.29 -12.40 -2.26
CA SER A 21 11.39 -11.14 -3.01
C SER A 21 10.29 -10.98 -4.06
N SER A 22 9.39 -11.96 -4.18
CA SER A 22 8.25 -11.86 -5.08
C SER A 22 7.09 -11.11 -4.43
N ALA A 23 6.49 -10.18 -5.15
CA ALA A 23 5.29 -9.45 -4.71
C ALA A 23 4.12 -10.38 -4.32
N ARG A 24 4.11 -11.63 -4.75
CA ARG A 24 3.07 -12.61 -4.39
C ARG A 24 2.95 -12.89 -2.88
N ILE A 25 4.00 -12.61 -2.08
CA ILE A 25 3.91 -12.76 -0.62
C ILE A 25 2.86 -11.84 -0.01
N THR A 26 2.58 -10.72 -0.65
CA THR A 26 1.56 -9.76 -0.22
C THR A 26 0.15 -10.36 -0.18
N ALA A 27 -0.12 -11.41 -0.96
CA ALA A 27 -1.40 -12.14 -0.87
C ALA A 27 -1.65 -12.70 0.53
N GLY A 28 -0.61 -13.25 1.18
CA GLY A 28 -0.69 -13.71 2.57
C GLY A 28 -0.89 -12.56 3.56
N TRP A 29 -0.25 -11.41 3.31
CA TRP A 29 -0.43 -10.22 4.14
C TRP A 29 -1.86 -9.66 4.04
N VAL A 30 -2.42 -9.61 2.84
CA VAL A 30 -3.81 -9.18 2.62
C VAL A 30 -4.79 -10.13 3.32
N ALA A 31 -4.58 -11.42 3.22
CA ALA A 31 -5.43 -12.40 3.90
C ALA A 31 -5.38 -12.25 5.44
N ALA A 32 -4.18 -12.12 6.01
CA ALA A 32 -4.02 -11.87 7.45
C ALA A 32 -4.59 -10.49 7.85
N GLY A 33 -4.38 -9.47 7.02
CA GLY A 33 -4.92 -8.13 7.22
C GLY A 33 -6.45 -8.09 7.24
N ALA A 34 -7.10 -8.88 6.38
CA ALA A 34 -8.57 -8.98 6.36
C ALA A 34 -9.14 -9.53 7.68
N LEU A 35 -8.46 -10.49 8.30
CA LEU A 35 -8.84 -10.98 9.63
C LEU A 35 -8.56 -9.94 10.72
N ALA A 36 -7.41 -9.27 10.64
CA ALA A 36 -7.04 -8.23 11.59
C ALA A 36 -8.01 -7.04 11.55
N ILE A 37 -8.45 -6.61 10.37
CA ILE A 37 -9.45 -5.54 10.22
C ILE A 37 -10.76 -5.90 10.94
N GLN A 38 -11.28 -7.11 10.75
CA GLN A 38 -12.50 -7.56 11.43
C GLN A 38 -12.37 -7.56 12.96
N TYR A 39 -11.18 -7.87 13.47
CA TYR A 39 -10.90 -7.79 14.91
C TYR A 39 -10.85 -6.33 15.39
N LEU A 40 -10.15 -5.48 14.67
CA LEU A 40 -9.99 -4.05 15.00
C LEU A 40 -11.33 -3.31 14.96
N GLU A 41 -12.18 -3.59 13.99
CA GLU A 41 -13.53 -3.01 13.89
C GLU A 41 -14.38 -3.31 15.12
N LYS A 42 -14.27 -4.53 15.67
CA LYS A 42 -14.95 -4.89 16.95
C LYS A 42 -14.42 -4.09 18.15
N GLN A 43 -13.21 -3.55 18.04
CA GLN A 43 -12.62 -2.65 19.05
C GLN A 43 -12.89 -1.15 18.74
N GLY A 44 -13.68 -0.86 17.71
CA GLY A 44 -13.98 0.51 17.28
C GLY A 44 -12.87 1.19 16.49
N ILE A 45 -11.88 0.44 16.01
CA ILE A 45 -10.78 0.95 15.19
C ILE A 45 -11.08 0.69 13.73
N THR A 46 -11.05 1.73 12.91
CA THR A 46 -11.28 1.64 11.46
C THR A 46 -10.03 2.05 10.71
N ILE A 47 -9.68 1.28 9.67
CA ILE A 47 -8.55 1.55 8.79
C ILE A 47 -9.09 1.71 7.37
N THR A 48 -8.78 2.83 6.74
CA THR A 48 -9.20 3.12 5.37
C THR A 48 -7.99 3.56 4.56
N GLY A 49 -7.73 2.90 3.45
CA GLY A 49 -6.64 3.22 2.52
C GLY A 49 -7.18 3.52 1.13
N TRP A 50 -6.63 4.53 0.48
CA TRP A 50 -6.99 4.89 -0.90
C TRP A 50 -5.81 5.47 -1.66
N VAL A 51 -5.88 5.43 -2.99
CA VAL A 51 -4.89 6.11 -3.83
C VAL A 51 -5.21 7.59 -3.88
N ASN A 52 -4.27 8.40 -3.43
CA ASN A 52 -4.39 9.86 -3.38
C ASN A 52 -3.75 10.54 -4.58
N GLN A 53 -2.73 9.94 -5.19
CA GLN A 53 -2.05 10.50 -6.33
C GLN A 53 -1.50 9.41 -7.25
N ILE A 54 -1.60 9.62 -8.54
CA ILE A 54 -0.86 8.89 -9.58
C ILE A 54 -0.22 9.92 -10.50
N TYR A 55 1.10 9.83 -10.68
CA TYR A 55 1.88 10.81 -11.42
C TYR A 55 1.65 12.23 -10.87
N THR A 56 1.17 13.18 -11.69
CA THR A 56 0.84 14.55 -11.27
C THR A 56 -0.62 14.75 -10.92
N ILE A 57 -1.46 13.71 -11.05
CA ILE A 57 -2.89 13.77 -10.83
C ILE A 57 -3.16 13.48 -9.36
N ILE A 58 -3.69 14.46 -8.64
CA ILE A 58 -3.91 14.39 -7.19
C ILE A 58 -5.42 14.43 -6.93
N ALA A 59 -5.90 13.51 -6.10
CA ALA A 59 -7.29 13.50 -5.66
C ALA A 59 -7.61 14.76 -4.81
N PRO A 60 -8.85 15.24 -4.84
CA PRO A 60 -9.27 16.35 -3.99
C PRO A 60 -9.00 16.07 -2.51
N LYS A 61 -8.75 17.11 -1.74
CA LYS A 61 -8.61 16.95 -0.28
C LYS A 61 -9.95 16.54 0.32
N CYS A 62 -9.93 15.47 1.11
CA CYS A 62 -11.08 15.07 1.92
C CYS A 62 -10.77 15.29 3.41
N GLU A 63 -11.66 15.96 4.13
CA GLU A 63 -11.56 16.15 5.58
C GLU A 63 -12.00 14.90 6.35
N VAL A 64 -12.90 14.13 5.75
CA VAL A 64 -13.38 12.87 6.28
C VAL A 64 -12.91 11.74 5.38
N PRO A 65 -12.42 10.61 5.92
CA PRO A 65 -12.02 9.48 5.11
C PRO A 65 -13.16 9.03 4.19
N PRO A 66 -12.86 8.75 2.90
CA PRO A 66 -13.89 8.32 1.96
C PRO A 66 -14.47 6.95 2.36
N ASN A 67 -15.69 6.68 1.93
CA ASN A 67 -16.34 5.39 2.19
C ASN A 67 -15.65 4.28 1.40
N ALA A 68 -15.54 3.08 1.99
CA ALA A 68 -14.98 1.92 1.34
C ALA A 68 -15.68 1.61 0.00
N SER A 69 -17.01 1.78 -0.06
CA SER A 69 -17.79 1.57 -1.29
C SER A 69 -17.38 2.50 -2.45
N ASP A 70 -16.97 3.72 -2.15
CA ASP A 70 -16.56 4.68 -3.17
C ASP A 70 -15.15 4.37 -3.67
N ILE A 71 -14.26 3.94 -2.77
CA ILE A 71 -12.92 3.47 -3.10
C ILE A 71 -12.97 2.21 -3.97
N GLU A 72 -13.81 1.24 -3.60
CA GLU A 72 -13.91 -0.05 -4.27
C GLU A 72 -14.51 0.02 -5.69
N ARG A 73 -15.27 1.06 -6.02
CA ARG A 73 -15.80 1.29 -7.38
C ARG A 73 -14.70 1.59 -8.40
N SER A 74 -13.59 2.17 -7.95
CA SER A 74 -12.51 2.60 -8.81
C SER A 74 -11.50 1.48 -9.00
N LEU A 75 -11.09 1.22 -10.25
CA LEU A 75 -10.02 0.28 -10.58
C LEU A 75 -8.67 0.67 -9.94
N VAL A 76 -8.44 1.96 -9.78
CA VAL A 76 -7.22 2.51 -9.15
C VAL A 76 -7.41 2.83 -7.68
N ARG A 77 -8.55 2.49 -7.07
CA ARG A 77 -8.84 2.75 -5.64
C ARG A 77 -8.79 4.23 -5.27
N CYS A 78 -9.12 5.12 -6.20
CA CYS A 78 -9.35 6.53 -5.94
C CYS A 78 -10.86 6.76 -5.74
N TRP A 79 -11.23 7.46 -4.66
CA TRP A 79 -12.63 7.67 -4.28
C TRP A 79 -13.37 8.68 -5.17
N ASP A 80 -12.63 9.61 -5.78
CA ASP A 80 -13.17 10.62 -6.67
C ASP A 80 -13.22 10.10 -8.11
N VAL A 81 -14.40 10.11 -8.69
CA VAL A 81 -14.67 9.47 -10.00
C VAL A 81 -13.89 10.15 -11.12
N GLU A 82 -13.93 11.47 -11.18
CA GLU A 82 -13.28 12.24 -12.25
C GLU A 82 -11.76 12.07 -12.18
N THR A 83 -11.19 12.18 -11.00
CA THR A 83 -9.76 11.95 -10.78
C THR A 83 -9.38 10.50 -11.08
N SER A 84 -10.22 9.54 -10.72
CA SER A 84 -9.98 8.13 -11.02
C SER A 84 -9.89 7.85 -12.52
N GLU A 85 -10.79 8.42 -13.31
CA GLU A 85 -10.77 8.31 -14.79
C GLU A 85 -9.49 8.91 -15.38
N ALA A 86 -9.08 10.09 -14.89
CA ALA A 86 -7.84 10.73 -15.32
C ALA A 86 -6.60 9.89 -14.96
N MET A 87 -6.57 9.29 -13.76
CA MET A 87 -5.49 8.39 -13.34
C MET A 87 -5.41 7.14 -14.20
N ILE A 88 -6.55 6.54 -14.55
CA ILE A 88 -6.61 5.36 -15.43
C ILE A 88 -6.06 5.72 -16.82
N ALA A 89 -6.50 6.84 -17.39
CA ALA A 89 -6.01 7.29 -18.69
C ALA A 89 -4.49 7.53 -18.71
N ALA A 90 -3.94 8.11 -17.63
CA ALA A 90 -2.50 8.31 -17.48
C ALA A 90 -1.73 6.97 -17.41
N ILE A 91 -2.26 5.99 -16.68
CA ILE A 91 -1.66 4.64 -16.61
C ILE A 91 -1.67 3.95 -17.98
N GLU A 92 -2.79 4.04 -18.71
CA GLU A 92 -2.90 3.43 -20.04
C GLU A 92 -1.93 4.06 -21.04
N LEU A 93 -1.73 5.39 -20.97
CA LEU A 93 -0.75 6.09 -21.76
C LEU A 93 0.68 5.60 -21.45
N ALA A 94 1.08 5.60 -20.19
CA ALA A 94 2.40 5.12 -19.78
C ALA A 94 2.63 3.65 -20.20
N LYS A 95 1.62 2.81 -20.06
CA LYS A 95 1.67 1.42 -20.52
C LYS A 95 1.90 1.31 -22.03
N SER A 96 1.27 2.17 -22.83
CA SER A 96 1.48 2.19 -24.28
C SER A 96 2.90 2.61 -24.68
N GLU A 97 3.57 3.37 -23.82
CA GLU A 97 4.95 3.83 -23.96
C GLU A 97 5.98 2.86 -23.32
N ASN A 98 5.52 1.73 -22.77
CA ASN A 98 6.32 0.77 -21.99
C ASN A 98 6.99 1.42 -20.76
N ASP A 99 6.29 2.35 -20.13
CA ASP A 99 6.71 3.04 -18.93
C ASP A 99 5.75 2.74 -17.76
N SER A 100 6.08 3.24 -16.57
CA SER A 100 5.29 3.08 -15.35
C SER A 100 5.19 4.40 -14.61
N LEU A 101 4.12 4.57 -13.83
CA LEU A 101 3.86 5.76 -13.04
C LEU A 101 3.96 5.44 -11.55
N GLY A 102 4.60 6.34 -10.82
CA GLY A 102 4.55 6.33 -9.36
C GLY A 102 3.27 6.95 -8.82
N GLY A 103 3.01 6.73 -7.53
CA GLY A 103 1.82 7.27 -6.87
C GLY A 103 1.98 7.42 -5.37
N VAL A 104 0.94 7.97 -4.74
CA VAL A 104 0.85 8.15 -3.29
C VAL A 104 -0.43 7.48 -2.80
N ILE A 105 -0.27 6.61 -1.82
CA ILE A 105 -1.39 6.00 -1.10
C ILE A 105 -1.55 6.73 0.23
N GLN A 106 -2.78 7.08 0.55
CA GLN A 106 -3.13 7.63 1.85
C GLN A 106 -3.85 6.57 2.68
N CYS A 107 -3.49 6.49 3.95
CA CYS A 107 -4.13 5.61 4.91
C CYS A 107 -4.60 6.43 6.12
N ASN A 108 -5.85 6.22 6.52
CA ASN A 108 -6.40 6.82 7.72
C ASN A 108 -6.74 5.73 8.74
N ILE A 109 -6.37 5.96 9.99
CA ILE A 109 -6.71 5.10 11.11
C ILE A 109 -7.50 5.93 12.12
N SER A 110 -8.73 5.54 12.39
CA SER A 110 -9.59 6.21 13.37
C SER A 110 -9.98 5.27 14.50
N GLY A 111 -10.42 5.83 15.62
CA GLY A 111 -10.82 5.07 16.80
C GLY A 111 -9.65 4.51 17.62
N MET A 112 -8.41 4.94 17.36
CA MET A 112 -7.25 4.47 18.10
C MET A 112 -7.31 4.87 19.58
N PRO A 113 -7.21 3.91 20.53
CA PRO A 113 -7.15 4.24 21.94
C PRO A 113 -5.80 4.89 22.31
N LYS A 114 -5.82 5.64 23.40
CA LYS A 114 -4.58 6.21 23.97
C LYS A 114 -3.70 5.12 24.59
N GLY A 115 -2.38 5.31 24.55
CA GLY A 115 -1.43 4.42 25.22
C GLY A 115 -0.94 3.25 24.37
N ILE A 116 -1.18 3.26 23.05
CA ILE A 116 -0.60 2.27 22.14
C ILE A 116 0.85 2.62 21.81
N GLY A 117 1.64 1.56 21.70
CA GLY A 117 3.08 1.65 21.46
C GLY A 117 3.89 1.79 22.75
N GLU A 118 5.20 1.59 22.62
CA GLU A 118 6.15 1.62 23.74
C GLU A 118 7.36 2.50 23.44
N PRO A 119 7.88 3.20 24.46
CA PRO A 119 9.17 3.86 24.33
C PRO A 119 10.28 2.80 24.32
N VAL A 120 11.41 3.00 23.64
CA VAL A 120 11.79 4.08 22.76
C VAL A 120 11.54 3.71 21.30
N PHE A 121 11.71 2.42 20.94
CA PHE A 121 11.67 1.89 19.59
C PHE A 121 10.31 1.32 19.18
N GLY A 122 9.47 0.97 20.15
CA GLY A 122 8.12 0.39 19.92
C GLY A 122 7.02 1.43 19.75
N LYS A 123 7.34 2.69 19.40
CA LYS A 123 6.33 3.72 19.13
C LYS A 123 5.49 3.33 17.93
N LEU A 124 4.19 3.62 17.96
CA LEU A 124 3.27 3.27 16.88
C LEU A 124 3.77 3.71 15.51
N GLN A 125 4.24 4.95 15.37
CA GLN A 125 4.77 5.45 14.10
C GLN A 125 6.04 4.70 13.65
N SER A 126 6.88 4.24 14.58
CA SER A 126 8.07 3.44 14.24
C SER A 126 7.67 2.07 13.69
N VAL A 127 6.69 1.44 14.32
CA VAL A 127 6.16 0.14 13.88
C VAL A 127 5.47 0.27 12.53
N LEU A 128 4.60 1.27 12.36
CA LEU A 128 3.94 1.54 11.07
C LEU A 128 4.97 1.82 9.98
N GLY A 129 5.98 2.67 10.26
CA GLY A 129 7.06 2.96 9.32
C GLY A 129 7.83 1.71 8.90
N GLN A 130 8.15 0.82 9.83
CA GLN A 130 8.81 -0.44 9.53
C GLN A 130 7.98 -1.30 8.56
N TYR A 131 6.67 -1.46 8.81
CA TYR A 131 5.81 -2.26 7.94
C TYR A 131 5.57 -1.60 6.58
N LEU A 132 5.41 -0.28 6.53
CA LEU A 132 5.25 0.45 5.27
C LEU A 132 6.51 0.35 4.40
N MET A 133 7.71 0.40 5.00
CA MET A 133 8.98 0.23 4.28
C MET A 133 9.23 -1.23 3.83
N CYS A 134 8.49 -2.19 4.37
CA CYS A 134 8.52 -3.59 3.91
C CYS A 134 7.57 -3.87 2.75
N LEU A 135 6.71 -2.92 2.37
CA LEU A 135 5.94 -3.04 1.14
C LEU A 135 6.92 -2.96 -0.03
N ASP A 136 6.83 -3.94 -0.94
CA ASP A 136 7.69 -4.00 -2.11
C ASP A 136 7.44 -2.76 -2.99
N CYS A 137 8.13 -1.69 -2.68
CA CYS A 137 8.33 -0.60 -3.63
C CYS A 137 9.45 -1.06 -4.55
N HIS A 138 9.13 -1.46 -5.75
CA HIS A 138 10.12 -1.67 -6.79
C HIS A 138 10.72 -0.31 -7.17
N ILE A 139 11.59 0.19 -6.30
CA ILE A 139 12.55 1.23 -6.66
C ILE A 139 13.76 0.47 -7.14
N CYS A 140 13.79 0.17 -8.40
CA CYS A 140 14.99 -0.21 -9.11
C CYS A 140 15.50 0.98 -9.87
#